data_4e2d271ce6c15841cd5e06889bf9d902
#
_entry.id   4e2d271ce6c15841cd5e06889bf9d902
#
_cell.length_a   1.000
_cell.length_b   1.000
_cell.length_c   1.000
_cell.angle_alpha   90.00
_cell.angle_beta   90.00
_cell.angle_gamma   90.00
#
_symmetry.space_group_name_H-M   'P 1'
#
loop_
_entity.id
_entity.type
_entity.pdbx_description
1 polymer ?
#
loop_
_entity_poly.entity_id
_entity_poly.type
_entity_poly.pdbx_seq_one_letter_code
_entity_poly.pdbx_strand_id
1 'polypeptide(L)'
;MRNAVKNLGFTATSFISLILITVNAQLIYAFWDIRNTIPKDFPAAMGVSDGQAGSLYSMQGLVIILGTIALGWIGDRFRIRTIMLISSLGAGGISLFITVGSPHLSFATLLICFFLMLLFTEVLFKPANFKAVSLSTGPDHQGTAFGFFEFGRGMLAFLVSLLWTGMLAGGVAPKTIMYTSSIIVLVAGILVFFTVPKEEKVGDETTASSTLEAIRGVAHVAKLPIVWIAGINVFCIYGAFVAAGTYFARYLQAGYGTSAVAAATFATAVIGLRMLPLVSTILVEKVFKSTVKFMRTMEVLLAVLLIAIACIFFTNHPAVSEYPAGQVPEDLISQATLWTLVVLMLLASATTFMIRGVYYAPIGEFGIAKKQASSAMSFAITIGYIPALLAPIVLGNLITPSVKDANGNVVTEILTSTEILGAAFIGLAVLSLVAAVMSHVMVGMKRRHSEAKADF
;
A
#
# COMPACT_ATOMS: atom_id res chain seq x y z
N MET A 1 2.44 -28.14 -18.96
CA MET A 1 2.35 -27.51 -17.63
C MET A 1 3.39 -28.05 -16.64
N ARG A 2 3.48 -29.38 -16.42
CA ARG A 2 4.43 -30.00 -15.46
C ARG A 2 5.91 -29.67 -15.73
N ASN A 3 6.34 -29.67 -16.99
CA ASN A 3 7.72 -29.33 -17.37
C ASN A 3 8.02 -27.84 -17.26
N ALA A 4 7.05 -26.95 -17.56
CA ALA A 4 7.23 -25.50 -17.42
C ALA A 4 7.40 -25.09 -15.97
N VAL A 5 6.61 -25.67 -15.05
CA VAL A 5 6.68 -25.44 -13.61
C VAL A 5 8.02 -25.95 -13.02
N LYS A 6 8.52 -27.09 -13.55
CA LYS A 6 9.81 -27.65 -13.14
C LYS A 6 10.99 -26.78 -13.57
N ASN A 7 10.93 -26.17 -14.75
CA ASN A 7 11.96 -25.24 -15.24
C ASN A 7 12.02 -23.93 -14.44
N LEU A 8 10.97 -23.61 -13.69
CA LEU A 8 10.90 -22.45 -12.79
C LEU A 8 11.31 -22.80 -11.34
N GLY A 9 11.80 -24.03 -11.12
CA GLY A 9 12.27 -24.47 -9.80
C GLY A 9 11.18 -24.97 -8.84
N PHE A 10 9.98 -25.24 -9.33
CA PHE A 10 8.86 -25.72 -8.50
C PHE A 10 8.49 -27.17 -8.80
N THR A 11 8.07 -27.89 -7.76
CA THR A 11 7.23 -29.09 -7.92
C THR A 11 5.79 -28.66 -8.17
N ALA A 12 4.95 -29.54 -8.70
CA ALA A 12 3.53 -29.25 -8.89
C ALA A 12 2.86 -28.89 -7.54
N THR A 13 3.19 -29.61 -6.47
CA THR A 13 2.66 -29.37 -5.13
C THR A 13 3.10 -28.05 -4.57
N SER A 14 4.41 -27.69 -4.68
CA SER A 14 4.92 -26.43 -4.16
C SER A 14 4.39 -25.22 -4.92
N PHE A 15 4.15 -25.36 -6.23
CA PHE A 15 3.52 -24.31 -7.03
C PHE A 15 2.05 -24.07 -6.63
N ILE A 16 1.28 -25.15 -6.42
CA ILE A 16 -0.09 -25.05 -5.89
C ILE A 16 -0.09 -24.39 -4.51
N SER A 17 0.83 -24.78 -3.62
CA SER A 17 0.98 -24.15 -2.31
C SER A 17 1.29 -22.67 -2.42
N LEU A 18 2.17 -22.26 -3.34
CA LEU A 18 2.48 -20.85 -3.59
C LEU A 18 1.24 -20.07 -4.05
N ILE A 19 0.43 -20.62 -4.96
CA ILE A 19 -0.82 -19.99 -5.39
C ILE A 19 -1.76 -19.80 -4.20
N LEU A 20 -1.96 -20.83 -3.37
CA LEU A 20 -2.86 -20.77 -2.23
C LEU A 20 -2.37 -19.80 -1.14
N ILE A 21 -1.05 -19.77 -0.90
CA ILE A 21 -0.41 -18.77 -0.03
C ILE A 21 -0.65 -17.36 -0.58
N THR A 22 -0.52 -17.16 -1.88
CA THR A 22 -0.75 -15.87 -2.56
C THR A 22 -2.20 -15.43 -2.45
N VAL A 23 -3.16 -16.34 -2.66
CA VAL A 23 -4.59 -16.07 -2.51
C VAL A 23 -4.91 -15.62 -1.08
N ASN A 24 -4.44 -16.34 -0.08
CA ASN A 24 -4.66 -15.97 1.31
C ASN A 24 -3.99 -14.63 1.66
N ALA A 25 -2.77 -14.41 1.15
CA ALA A 25 -2.01 -13.17 1.36
C ALA A 25 -2.71 -11.91 0.85
N GLN A 26 -3.56 -12.03 -0.16
CA GLN A 26 -4.36 -10.90 -0.63
C GLN A 26 -5.73 -10.84 0.04
N LEU A 27 -6.39 -11.99 0.22
CA LEU A 27 -7.74 -12.01 0.77
C LEU A 27 -7.82 -11.56 2.24
N ILE A 28 -6.75 -11.70 3.03
CA ILE A 28 -6.71 -11.16 4.40
C ILE A 28 -6.87 -9.64 4.43
N TYR A 29 -6.51 -8.95 3.33
CA TYR A 29 -6.65 -7.51 3.17
C TYR A 29 -7.98 -7.10 2.53
N ALA A 30 -8.90 -8.02 2.21
CA ALA A 30 -10.13 -7.70 1.48
C ALA A 30 -10.96 -6.60 2.16
N PHE A 31 -11.10 -6.64 3.49
CA PHE A 31 -11.78 -5.58 4.24
C PHE A 31 -10.98 -4.27 4.26
N TRP A 32 -9.69 -4.34 4.48
CA TRP A 32 -8.81 -3.19 4.50
C TRP A 32 -8.75 -2.45 3.15
N ASP A 33 -8.77 -3.20 2.05
CA ASP A 33 -8.66 -2.66 0.70
C ASP A 33 -9.97 -2.01 0.19
N ILE A 34 -11.11 -2.18 0.88
CA ILE A 34 -12.37 -1.46 0.56
C ILE A 34 -12.13 0.06 0.50
N ARG A 35 -11.34 0.60 1.41
CA ARG A 35 -10.99 2.04 1.48
C ARG A 35 -10.39 2.58 0.18
N ASN A 36 -9.71 1.72 -0.59
CA ASN A 36 -9.09 2.10 -1.85
C ASN A 36 -10.10 2.10 -3.00
N THR A 37 -11.10 1.21 -2.97
CA THR A 37 -12.07 1.03 -4.05
C THR A 37 -13.28 1.95 -3.90
N ILE A 38 -13.85 2.07 -2.69
CA ILE A 38 -15.02 2.92 -2.41
C ILE A 38 -14.68 3.94 -1.31
N PRO A 39 -13.80 4.92 -1.61
CA PRO A 39 -13.13 5.74 -0.61
C PRO A 39 -14.06 6.69 0.14
N LYS A 40 -15.21 7.09 -0.43
CA LYS A 40 -16.25 7.90 0.22
C LYS A 40 -17.22 7.05 1.04
N ASP A 41 -17.71 5.96 0.42
CA ASP A 41 -18.82 5.20 0.97
C ASP A 41 -18.41 4.30 2.14
N PHE A 42 -17.14 3.85 2.16
CA PHE A 42 -16.62 3.03 3.26
C PHE A 42 -16.55 3.78 4.59
N PRO A 43 -15.94 4.98 4.69
CA PRO A 43 -16.02 5.81 5.88
C PRO A 43 -17.46 6.19 6.26
N ALA A 44 -18.29 6.54 5.29
CA ALA A 44 -19.68 6.89 5.51
C ALA A 44 -20.47 5.73 6.14
N ALA A 45 -20.25 4.48 5.68
CA ALA A 45 -20.86 3.28 6.25
C ALA A 45 -20.43 3.02 7.71
N MET A 46 -19.25 3.48 8.11
CA MET A 46 -18.76 3.43 9.50
C MET A 46 -19.22 4.64 10.34
N GLY A 47 -19.87 5.63 9.74
CA GLY A 47 -20.32 6.83 10.44
C GLY A 47 -19.20 7.85 10.72
N VAL A 48 -18.04 7.75 10.06
CA VAL A 48 -16.88 8.64 10.27
C VAL A 48 -16.67 9.61 9.12
N SER A 49 -16.07 10.77 9.42
CA SER A 49 -15.64 11.73 8.40
C SER A 49 -14.34 11.27 7.70
N ASP A 50 -13.98 11.92 6.58
CA ASP A 50 -12.72 11.65 5.87
C ASP A 50 -11.49 11.89 6.76
N GLY A 51 -11.48 12.95 7.58
CA GLY A 51 -10.41 13.21 8.55
C GLY A 51 -10.29 12.12 9.62
N GLN A 52 -11.44 11.66 10.15
CA GLN A 52 -11.48 10.52 11.07
C GLN A 52 -11.01 9.22 10.38
N ALA A 53 -11.45 8.98 9.15
CA ALA A 53 -11.00 7.84 8.34
C ALA A 53 -9.48 7.90 8.10
N GLY A 54 -8.93 9.09 7.83
CA GLY A 54 -7.48 9.30 7.74
C GLY A 54 -6.75 8.86 9.01
N SER A 55 -7.32 9.17 10.19
CA SER A 55 -6.77 8.70 11.48
C SER A 55 -6.86 7.18 11.65
N LEU A 56 -7.95 6.54 11.22
CA LEU A 56 -8.07 5.07 11.20
C LEU A 56 -7.01 4.44 10.27
N TYR A 57 -6.82 5.02 9.09
CA TYR A 57 -5.86 4.50 8.10
C TYR A 57 -4.41 4.71 8.54
N SER A 58 -4.13 5.75 9.31
CA SER A 58 -2.81 6.01 9.89
C SER A 58 -2.35 4.95 10.88
N MET A 59 -3.28 4.17 11.46
CA MET A 59 -2.94 3.03 12.33
C MET A 59 -2.03 2.02 11.62
N GLN A 60 -2.06 1.94 10.28
CA GLN A 60 -1.14 1.07 9.53
C GLN A 60 0.32 1.47 9.75
N GLY A 61 0.64 2.75 9.61
CA GLY A 61 2.00 3.25 9.86
C GLY A 61 2.43 3.06 11.31
N LEU A 62 1.53 3.37 12.25
CA LEU A 62 1.80 3.19 13.68
C LEU A 62 2.11 1.73 14.02
N VAL A 63 1.27 0.81 13.55
CA VAL A 63 1.42 -0.63 13.80
C VAL A 63 2.68 -1.18 13.16
N ILE A 64 3.03 -0.78 11.93
CA ILE A 64 4.26 -1.23 11.28
C ILE A 64 5.48 -0.75 12.06
N ILE A 65 5.54 0.54 12.44
CA ILE A 65 6.69 1.10 13.13
C ILE A 65 6.88 0.45 14.52
N LEU A 66 5.82 0.38 15.32
CA LEU A 66 5.90 -0.15 16.69
C LEU A 66 5.89 -1.69 16.72
N GLY A 67 5.03 -2.30 15.91
CA GLY A 67 4.80 -3.75 15.96
C GLY A 67 5.96 -4.56 15.41
N THR A 68 6.64 -4.08 14.36
CA THR A 68 7.82 -4.77 13.82
C THR A 68 8.95 -4.84 14.84
N ILE A 69 9.14 -3.78 15.64
CA ILE A 69 10.14 -3.73 16.69
C ILE A 69 9.75 -4.67 17.86
N ALA A 70 8.49 -4.60 18.30
CA ALA A 70 8.03 -5.31 19.50
C ALA A 70 7.78 -6.80 19.28
N LEU A 71 7.25 -7.18 18.12
CA LEU A 71 6.68 -8.51 17.85
C LEU A 71 7.32 -9.24 16.66
N GLY A 72 8.33 -8.66 16.01
CA GLY A 72 8.99 -9.27 14.83
C GLY A 72 9.57 -10.67 15.07
N TRP A 73 9.89 -11.01 16.32
CA TRP A 73 10.37 -12.32 16.74
C TRP A 73 9.31 -13.44 16.75
N ILE A 74 8.02 -13.10 16.72
CA ILE A 74 6.93 -14.08 16.79
C ILE A 74 6.96 -15.05 15.62
N GLY A 75 7.28 -14.56 14.42
CA GLY A 75 7.37 -15.35 13.19
C GLY A 75 8.40 -16.47 13.25
N ASP A 76 9.41 -16.35 14.13
CA ASP A 76 10.49 -17.35 14.27
C ASP A 76 10.17 -18.41 15.32
N ARG A 77 9.29 -18.12 16.29
CA ARG A 77 8.97 -19.03 17.40
C ARG A 77 7.75 -19.92 17.17
N PHE A 78 6.81 -19.47 16.36
CA PHE A 78 5.55 -20.17 16.16
C PHE A 78 5.45 -20.78 14.76
N ARG A 79 4.65 -21.83 14.63
CA ARG A 79 4.39 -22.45 13.33
C ARG A 79 3.69 -21.46 12.40
N ILE A 80 4.23 -21.27 11.19
CA ILE A 80 3.70 -20.34 10.16
C ILE A 80 2.19 -20.53 9.97
N ARG A 81 1.76 -21.78 9.81
CA ARG A 81 0.35 -22.13 9.63
C ARG A 81 -0.54 -21.62 10.77
N THR A 82 -0.10 -21.76 12.02
CA THR A 82 -0.85 -21.31 13.20
C THR A 82 -0.93 -19.80 13.25
N ILE A 83 0.18 -19.10 12.98
CA ILE A 83 0.19 -17.63 12.94
C ILE A 83 -0.75 -17.13 11.86
N MET A 84 -0.67 -17.68 10.64
CA MET A 84 -1.50 -17.26 9.51
C MET A 84 -2.99 -17.49 9.80
N LEU A 85 -3.36 -18.64 10.41
CA LEU A 85 -4.73 -18.94 10.81
C LEU A 85 -5.25 -17.95 11.86
N ILE A 86 -4.53 -17.78 12.96
CA ILE A 86 -4.92 -16.87 14.05
C ILE A 86 -5.03 -15.44 13.54
N SER A 87 -4.08 -15.01 12.72
CA SER A 87 -4.09 -13.67 12.14
C SER A 87 -5.29 -13.43 11.23
N SER A 88 -5.62 -14.37 10.36
CA SER A 88 -6.76 -14.24 9.46
C SER A 88 -8.09 -14.29 10.21
N LEU A 89 -8.22 -15.18 11.21
CA LEU A 89 -9.45 -15.26 12.03
C LEU A 89 -9.60 -14.01 12.92
N GLY A 90 -8.49 -13.52 13.50
CA GLY A 90 -8.50 -12.28 14.27
C GLY A 90 -8.86 -11.06 13.44
N ALA A 91 -8.22 -10.88 12.29
CA ALA A 91 -8.54 -9.78 11.36
C ALA A 91 -9.98 -9.88 10.85
N GLY A 92 -10.44 -11.09 10.45
CA GLY A 92 -11.80 -11.32 9.97
C GLY A 92 -12.86 -11.12 11.06
N GLY A 93 -12.60 -11.58 12.28
CA GLY A 93 -13.50 -11.36 13.42
C GLY A 93 -13.65 -9.88 13.79
N ILE A 94 -12.53 -9.14 13.80
CA ILE A 94 -12.54 -7.69 14.05
C ILE A 94 -13.26 -6.95 12.91
N SER A 95 -13.00 -7.29 11.65
CA SER A 95 -13.69 -6.67 10.52
C SER A 95 -15.20 -6.92 10.54
N LEU A 96 -15.62 -8.11 10.94
CA LEU A 96 -17.02 -8.45 11.12
C LEU A 96 -17.64 -7.65 12.28
N PHE A 97 -16.93 -7.53 13.41
CA PHE A 97 -17.36 -6.70 14.55
C PHE A 97 -17.55 -5.24 14.13
N ILE A 98 -16.59 -4.66 13.40
CA ILE A 98 -16.72 -3.31 12.84
C ILE A 98 -17.98 -3.22 11.97
N THR A 99 -18.18 -4.19 11.07
CA THR A 99 -19.30 -4.18 10.12
C THR A 99 -20.66 -4.26 10.82
N VAL A 100 -20.81 -5.15 11.81
CA VAL A 100 -22.05 -5.32 12.58
C VAL A 100 -22.35 -4.06 13.39
N GLY A 101 -21.35 -3.54 14.10
CA GLY A 101 -21.52 -2.41 15.01
C GLY A 101 -21.63 -1.05 14.34
N SER A 102 -21.17 -0.91 13.06
CA SER A 102 -21.28 0.36 12.34
C SER A 102 -22.73 0.69 11.94
N PRO A 103 -23.16 1.96 11.94
CA PRO A 103 -22.37 3.17 12.22
C PRO A 103 -22.33 3.58 13.69
N HIS A 104 -22.76 2.74 14.65
CA HIS A 104 -22.97 3.12 16.05
C HIS A 104 -21.73 2.95 16.93
N LEU A 105 -20.62 2.43 16.40
CA LEU A 105 -19.37 2.32 17.15
C LEU A 105 -18.76 3.69 17.42
N SER A 106 -18.26 3.88 18.65
CA SER A 106 -17.52 5.09 18.97
C SER A 106 -16.23 5.16 18.15
N PHE A 107 -15.76 6.37 17.85
CA PHE A 107 -14.50 6.56 17.12
C PHE A 107 -13.30 5.92 17.83
N ALA A 108 -13.26 5.99 19.17
CA ALA A 108 -12.23 5.32 19.97
C ALA A 108 -12.26 3.79 19.78
N THR A 109 -13.44 3.19 19.75
CA THR A 109 -13.61 1.75 19.48
C THR A 109 -13.10 1.40 18.09
N LEU A 110 -13.43 2.19 17.07
CA LEU A 110 -12.92 1.99 15.71
C LEU A 110 -11.38 2.09 15.65
N LEU A 111 -10.75 3.07 16.33
CA LEU A 111 -9.30 3.18 16.41
C LEU A 111 -8.66 1.91 16.98
N ILE A 112 -9.20 1.38 18.09
CA ILE A 112 -8.72 0.14 18.71
C ILE A 112 -8.91 -1.04 17.74
N CYS A 113 -10.06 -1.16 17.11
CA CYS A 113 -10.35 -2.22 16.15
C CYS A 113 -9.39 -2.18 14.95
N PHE A 114 -9.15 -1.01 14.36
CA PHE A 114 -8.22 -0.84 13.24
C PHE A 114 -6.79 -1.16 13.68
N PHE A 115 -6.36 -0.69 14.85
CA PHE A 115 -5.05 -1.03 15.40
C PHE A 115 -4.88 -2.54 15.54
N LEU A 116 -5.82 -3.24 16.17
CA LEU A 116 -5.75 -4.69 16.37
C LEU A 116 -5.83 -5.45 15.04
N MET A 117 -6.72 -5.08 14.13
CA MET A 117 -6.82 -5.69 12.80
C MET A 117 -5.49 -5.58 12.04
N LEU A 118 -4.86 -4.41 12.08
CA LEU A 118 -3.57 -4.17 11.43
C LEU A 118 -2.41 -4.87 12.14
N LEU A 119 -2.49 -5.06 13.45
CA LEU A 119 -1.54 -5.88 14.19
C LEU A 119 -1.55 -7.33 13.67
N PHE A 120 -2.75 -7.89 13.48
CA PHE A 120 -2.89 -9.23 12.91
C PHE A 120 -2.35 -9.30 11.48
N THR A 121 -2.66 -8.32 10.62
CA THR A 121 -2.32 -8.38 9.19
C THR A 121 -0.87 -8.00 8.89
N GLU A 122 -0.35 -6.92 9.49
CA GLU A 122 0.96 -6.36 9.15
C GLU A 122 2.09 -6.96 9.98
N VAL A 123 1.85 -7.28 11.25
CA VAL A 123 2.91 -7.71 12.17
C VAL A 123 2.97 -9.22 12.32
N LEU A 124 1.82 -9.89 12.44
CA LEU A 124 1.78 -11.33 12.62
C LEU A 124 1.73 -12.08 11.30
N PHE A 125 0.76 -11.76 10.44
CA PHE A 125 0.54 -12.50 9.19
C PHE A 125 1.65 -12.28 8.17
N LYS A 126 2.04 -11.04 7.90
CA LYS A 126 2.91 -10.68 6.78
C LYS A 126 4.29 -11.34 6.83
N PRO A 127 5.03 -11.35 7.97
CA PRO A 127 6.30 -12.07 8.07
C PRO A 127 6.14 -13.59 7.90
N ALA A 128 5.10 -14.17 8.53
CA ALA A 128 4.82 -15.61 8.42
C ALA A 128 4.51 -16.00 6.96
N ASN A 129 3.76 -15.16 6.24
CA ASN A 129 3.46 -15.37 4.84
C ASN A 129 4.70 -15.28 3.95
N PHE A 130 5.59 -14.30 4.16
CA PHE A 130 6.86 -14.22 3.42
C PHE A 130 7.75 -15.42 3.66
N LYS A 131 7.79 -15.93 4.90
CA LYS A 131 8.50 -17.17 5.22
C LYS A 131 7.87 -18.38 4.50
N ALA A 132 6.54 -18.47 4.44
CA ALA A 132 5.84 -19.50 3.67
C ALA A 132 6.18 -19.46 2.17
N VAL A 133 6.28 -18.27 1.57
CA VAL A 133 6.71 -18.07 0.18
C VAL A 133 8.15 -18.55 -0.01
N SER A 134 9.07 -18.16 0.88
CA SER A 134 10.48 -18.56 0.78
C SER A 134 10.68 -20.08 0.88
N LEU A 135 9.84 -20.79 1.64
CA LEU A 135 9.85 -22.24 1.76
C LEU A 135 9.19 -22.99 0.59
N SER A 136 8.52 -22.29 -0.30
CA SER A 136 7.84 -22.90 -1.47
C SER A 136 8.80 -23.32 -2.58
N THR A 137 10.06 -22.90 -2.53
CA THR A 137 11.08 -23.17 -3.55
C THR A 137 12.48 -23.25 -2.96
N GLY A 138 13.44 -23.77 -3.74
CA GLY A 138 14.86 -23.79 -3.37
C GLY A 138 15.50 -22.40 -3.40
N PRO A 139 16.71 -22.27 -2.78
CA PRO A 139 17.40 -20.99 -2.63
C PRO A 139 17.64 -20.24 -3.97
N ASP A 140 17.89 -20.98 -5.04
CA ASP A 140 18.23 -20.41 -6.37
C ASP A 140 17.01 -19.82 -7.10
N HIS A 141 15.79 -20.14 -6.67
CA HIS A 141 14.55 -19.73 -7.34
C HIS A 141 13.66 -18.83 -6.46
N GLN A 142 14.16 -18.31 -5.36
CA GLN A 142 13.37 -17.46 -4.45
C GLN A 142 12.88 -16.18 -5.14
N GLY A 143 13.72 -15.55 -5.97
CA GLY A 143 13.32 -14.39 -6.75
C GLY A 143 12.08 -14.66 -7.62
N THR A 144 12.04 -15.84 -8.25
CA THR A 144 10.90 -16.27 -9.06
C THR A 144 9.64 -16.46 -8.21
N ALA A 145 9.76 -17.09 -7.02
CA ALA A 145 8.64 -17.30 -6.11
C ALA A 145 8.04 -15.97 -5.63
N PHE A 146 8.88 -15.04 -5.19
CA PHE A 146 8.43 -13.70 -4.78
C PHE A 146 7.86 -12.90 -5.94
N GLY A 147 8.41 -13.03 -7.15
CA GLY A 147 7.85 -12.41 -8.36
C GLY A 147 6.44 -12.89 -8.67
N PHE A 148 6.20 -14.20 -8.66
CA PHE A 148 4.85 -14.79 -8.82
C PHE A 148 3.91 -14.38 -7.70
N PHE A 149 4.39 -14.36 -6.47
CA PHE A 149 3.63 -13.95 -5.30
C PHE A 149 3.16 -12.49 -5.40
N GLU A 150 4.04 -11.53 -5.68
CA GLU A 150 3.68 -10.12 -5.77
C GLU A 150 2.77 -9.84 -6.99
N PHE A 151 3.06 -10.45 -8.14
CA PHE A 151 2.17 -10.36 -9.31
C PHE A 151 0.78 -10.92 -9.01
N GLY A 152 0.71 -12.11 -8.40
CA GLY A 152 -0.55 -12.75 -8.03
C GLY A 152 -1.36 -11.93 -7.03
N ARG A 153 -0.71 -11.32 -6.05
CA ARG A 153 -1.35 -10.40 -5.11
C ARG A 153 -1.93 -9.17 -5.83
N GLY A 154 -1.16 -8.55 -6.73
CA GLY A 154 -1.63 -7.43 -7.53
C GLY A 154 -2.86 -7.78 -8.37
N MET A 155 -2.82 -8.93 -9.05
CA MET A 155 -3.93 -9.44 -9.84
C MET A 155 -5.17 -9.72 -8.97
N LEU A 156 -5.01 -10.37 -7.83
CA LEU A 156 -6.12 -10.66 -6.91
C LEU A 156 -6.71 -9.39 -6.31
N ALA A 157 -5.88 -8.40 -5.95
CA ALA A 157 -6.34 -7.10 -5.50
C ALA A 157 -7.21 -6.42 -6.56
N PHE A 158 -6.80 -6.48 -7.82
CA PHE A 158 -7.57 -5.95 -8.95
C PHE A 158 -8.92 -6.69 -9.11
N LEU A 159 -8.93 -8.02 -9.08
CA LEU A 159 -10.17 -8.81 -9.19
C LEU A 159 -11.14 -8.56 -8.03
N VAL A 160 -10.63 -8.43 -6.81
CA VAL A 160 -11.44 -8.08 -5.63
C VAL A 160 -11.98 -6.66 -5.76
N SER A 161 -11.19 -5.72 -6.24
CA SER A 161 -11.65 -4.35 -6.50
C SER A 161 -12.71 -4.28 -7.60
N LEU A 162 -12.56 -5.08 -8.68
CA LEU A 162 -13.61 -5.24 -9.70
C LEU A 162 -14.91 -5.78 -9.11
N LEU A 163 -14.83 -6.75 -8.20
CA LEU A 163 -16.00 -7.27 -7.50
C LEU A 163 -16.71 -6.18 -6.69
N TRP A 164 -15.97 -5.40 -5.89
CA TRP A 164 -16.55 -4.29 -5.10
C TRP A 164 -17.16 -3.21 -6.00
N THR A 165 -16.47 -2.84 -7.08
CA THR A 165 -16.98 -1.86 -8.07
C THR A 165 -18.25 -2.38 -8.74
N GLY A 166 -18.28 -3.64 -9.13
CA GLY A 166 -19.45 -4.28 -9.72
C GLY A 166 -20.64 -4.37 -8.76
N MET A 167 -20.40 -4.71 -7.50
CA MET A 167 -21.43 -4.70 -6.46
C MET A 167 -22.00 -3.27 -6.25
N LEU A 168 -21.14 -2.27 -6.19
CA LEU A 168 -21.56 -0.87 -6.03
C LEU A 168 -22.37 -0.41 -7.26
N ALA A 169 -21.92 -0.71 -8.47
CA ALA A 169 -22.62 -0.40 -9.71
C ALA A 169 -23.98 -1.10 -9.80
N GLY A 170 -24.11 -2.30 -9.23
CA GLY A 170 -25.35 -3.03 -9.08
C GLY A 170 -26.27 -2.51 -7.96
N GLY A 171 -25.94 -1.40 -7.31
CA GLY A 171 -26.75 -0.81 -6.25
C GLY A 171 -26.63 -1.51 -4.88
N VAL A 172 -25.62 -2.36 -4.69
CA VAL A 172 -25.40 -3.05 -3.42
C VAL A 172 -24.88 -2.07 -2.38
N ALA A 173 -25.52 -2.05 -1.21
CA ALA A 173 -25.14 -1.15 -0.13
C ALA A 173 -23.68 -1.37 0.33
N PRO A 174 -22.92 -0.31 0.65
CA PRO A 174 -21.53 -0.41 1.10
C PRO A 174 -21.36 -1.33 2.32
N LYS A 175 -22.32 -1.36 3.22
CA LYS A 175 -22.33 -2.25 4.38
C LYS A 175 -22.34 -3.74 3.98
N THR A 176 -23.03 -4.11 2.89
CA THR A 176 -23.02 -5.47 2.35
C THR A 176 -21.65 -5.84 1.78
N ILE A 177 -20.95 -4.89 1.15
CA ILE A 177 -19.56 -5.08 0.70
C ILE A 177 -18.65 -5.35 1.92
N MET A 178 -18.84 -4.61 3.03
CA MET A 178 -18.09 -4.84 4.27
C MET A 178 -18.36 -6.25 4.84
N TYR A 179 -19.63 -6.71 4.87
CA TYR A 179 -19.95 -8.10 5.27
C TYR A 179 -19.27 -9.13 4.39
N THR A 180 -19.40 -8.97 3.07
CA THR A 180 -18.79 -9.90 2.10
C THR A 180 -17.27 -9.96 2.30
N SER A 181 -16.62 -8.82 2.48
CA SER A 181 -15.18 -8.75 2.74
C SER A 181 -14.78 -9.45 4.03
N SER A 182 -15.53 -9.22 5.12
CA SER A 182 -15.26 -9.85 6.42
C SER A 182 -15.39 -11.38 6.32
N ILE A 183 -16.40 -11.87 5.62
CA ILE A 183 -16.60 -13.30 5.38
C ILE A 183 -15.45 -13.87 4.54
N ILE A 184 -15.02 -13.16 3.49
CA ILE A 184 -13.86 -13.57 2.66
C ILE A 184 -12.60 -13.72 3.51
N VAL A 185 -12.33 -12.78 4.42
CA VAL A 185 -11.16 -12.85 5.32
C VAL A 185 -11.24 -14.08 6.22
N LEU A 186 -12.41 -14.35 6.82
CA LEU A 186 -12.63 -15.52 7.68
C LEU A 186 -12.47 -16.83 6.93
N VAL A 187 -13.09 -16.95 5.76
CA VAL A 187 -13.00 -18.14 4.89
C VAL A 187 -11.56 -18.37 4.44
N ALA A 188 -10.86 -17.31 4.01
CA ALA A 188 -9.45 -17.40 3.65
C ALA A 188 -8.61 -17.91 4.82
N GLY A 189 -8.89 -17.46 6.04
CA GLY A 189 -8.23 -17.95 7.25
C GLY A 189 -8.43 -19.44 7.51
N ILE A 190 -9.64 -19.92 7.34
CA ILE A 190 -9.95 -21.37 7.46
C ILE A 190 -9.21 -22.17 6.40
N LEU A 191 -9.18 -21.66 5.16
CA LEU A 191 -8.48 -22.32 4.04
C LEU A 191 -6.96 -22.43 4.27
N VAL A 192 -6.33 -21.47 4.97
CA VAL A 192 -4.91 -21.55 5.37
C VAL A 192 -4.61 -22.86 6.08
N PHE A 193 -5.52 -23.32 6.93
CA PHE A 193 -5.32 -24.54 7.69
C PHE A 193 -5.13 -25.77 6.79
N PHE A 194 -5.77 -25.80 5.63
CA PHE A 194 -5.69 -26.89 4.68
C PHE A 194 -4.61 -26.72 3.60
N THR A 195 -4.17 -25.50 3.35
CA THR A 195 -3.37 -25.14 2.17
C THR A 195 -1.90 -24.90 2.48
N VAL A 196 -1.58 -24.39 3.67
CA VAL A 196 -0.19 -24.19 4.08
C VAL A 196 0.40 -25.50 4.60
N PRO A 197 1.55 -25.97 4.08
CA PRO A 197 2.19 -27.20 4.54
C PRO A 197 2.43 -27.21 6.05
N LYS A 198 2.31 -28.41 6.65
CA LYS A 198 2.74 -28.59 8.05
C LYS A 198 4.26 -28.45 8.09
N GLU A 199 4.74 -27.45 8.80
CA GLU A 199 6.17 -27.39 9.13
C GLU A 199 6.52 -28.45 10.17
N GLU A 200 7.56 -29.22 9.91
CA GLU A 200 8.33 -29.81 11.00
C GLU A 200 8.99 -28.66 11.77
N LYS A 201 9.01 -28.75 13.10
CA LYS A 201 9.64 -27.74 13.94
C LYS A 201 11.07 -27.52 13.43
N VAL A 202 11.35 -26.40 12.79
CA VAL A 202 12.71 -25.94 12.56
C VAL A 202 13.15 -25.33 13.90
N GLY A 203 13.50 -26.21 14.82
CA GLY A 203 14.11 -25.85 16.07
C GLY A 203 15.61 -25.78 15.87
N ASP A 204 16.12 -24.68 15.36
CA ASP A 204 17.46 -24.26 15.69
C ASP A 204 17.33 -23.03 16.60
N GLU A 205 17.51 -23.28 17.89
CA GLU A 205 17.49 -22.28 18.96
C GLU A 205 18.63 -21.24 18.84
N THR A 206 19.46 -21.33 17.80
CA THR A 206 20.69 -20.54 17.67
C THR A 206 20.54 -19.26 16.80
N THR A 207 19.39 -18.97 16.20
CA THR A 207 19.23 -17.79 15.32
C THR A 207 18.16 -16.78 15.76
N ALA A 208 17.58 -16.92 16.94
CA ALA A 208 16.80 -15.87 17.55
C ALA A 208 17.76 -14.74 17.98
N SER A 209 18.11 -13.85 17.05
CA SER A 209 18.78 -12.60 17.42
C SER A 209 17.94 -11.94 18.51
N SER A 210 18.56 -11.72 19.67
CA SER A 210 17.86 -11.06 20.76
C SER A 210 17.37 -9.70 20.25
N THR A 211 16.22 -9.22 20.71
CA THR A 211 15.69 -7.88 20.37
C THR A 211 16.79 -6.81 20.54
N LEU A 212 17.69 -7.02 21.49
CA LEU A 212 18.84 -6.16 21.77
C LEU A 212 19.89 -6.19 20.64
N GLU A 213 20.14 -7.34 20.03
CA GLU A 213 21.08 -7.45 18.89
C GLU A 213 20.50 -6.81 17.65
N ALA A 214 19.19 -6.95 17.41
CA ALA A 214 18.50 -6.26 16.33
C ALA A 214 18.58 -4.73 16.50
N ILE A 215 18.33 -4.20 17.71
CA ILE A 215 18.45 -2.77 18.01
C ILE A 215 19.90 -2.29 17.85
N ARG A 216 20.89 -3.05 18.29
CA ARG A 216 22.31 -2.70 18.09
C ARG A 216 22.70 -2.71 16.61
N GLY A 217 22.20 -3.67 15.84
CA GLY A 217 22.39 -3.73 14.41
C GLY A 217 21.83 -2.49 13.70
N VAL A 218 20.60 -2.08 14.05
CA VAL A 218 19.96 -0.86 13.56
C VAL A 218 20.76 0.38 13.94
N ALA A 219 21.22 0.51 15.19
CA ALA A 219 22.02 1.64 15.63
C ALA A 219 23.39 1.73 14.91
N HIS A 220 23.96 0.59 14.50
CA HIS A 220 25.20 0.57 13.73
C HIS A 220 24.98 1.06 12.30
N VAL A 221 23.94 0.60 11.60
CA VAL A 221 23.65 1.00 10.21
C VAL A 221 23.11 2.42 10.12
N ALA A 222 22.55 2.97 11.17
CA ALA A 222 22.15 4.37 11.26
C ALA A 222 23.34 5.36 11.10
N LYS A 223 24.59 4.89 11.20
CA LYS A 223 25.79 5.68 10.91
C LYS A 223 26.13 5.75 9.41
N LEU A 224 25.49 4.95 8.58
CA LEU A 224 25.76 4.88 7.15
C LEU A 224 24.87 5.89 6.39
N PRO A 225 25.45 6.94 5.74
CA PRO A 225 24.68 7.95 5.02
C PRO A 225 23.75 7.39 3.96
N ILE A 226 24.16 6.32 3.26
CA ILE A 226 23.35 5.70 2.22
C ILE A 226 22.01 5.17 2.74
N VAL A 227 21.96 4.70 3.98
CA VAL A 227 20.73 4.14 4.57
C VAL A 227 19.71 5.24 4.86
N TRP A 228 20.18 6.43 5.28
CA TRP A 228 19.33 7.61 5.44
C TRP A 228 18.82 8.13 4.10
N ILE A 229 19.71 8.25 3.10
CA ILE A 229 19.36 8.75 1.76
C ILE A 229 18.32 7.83 1.12
N ALA A 230 18.51 6.51 1.20
CA ALA A 230 17.54 5.54 0.72
C ALA A 230 16.22 5.59 1.51
N GLY A 231 16.27 5.69 2.84
CA GLY A 231 15.09 5.79 3.69
C GLY A 231 14.27 7.05 3.41
N ILE A 232 14.92 8.21 3.24
CA ILE A 232 14.26 9.48 2.89
C ILE A 232 13.68 9.41 1.47
N ASN A 233 14.37 8.79 0.52
CA ASN A 233 13.82 8.56 -0.82
C ASN A 233 12.53 7.74 -0.75
N VAL A 234 12.55 6.63 -0.03
CA VAL A 234 11.36 5.79 0.19
C VAL A 234 10.24 6.58 0.88
N PHE A 235 10.56 7.36 1.92
CA PHE A 235 9.60 8.24 2.60
C PHE A 235 8.87 9.15 1.60
N CYS A 236 9.60 9.83 0.74
CA CYS A 236 9.03 10.76 -0.23
C CYS A 236 8.08 10.06 -1.21
N ILE A 237 8.49 8.91 -1.74
CA ILE A 237 7.68 8.15 -2.72
C ILE A 237 6.50 7.43 -2.06
N TYR A 238 6.66 6.99 -0.81
CA TYR A 238 5.57 6.31 -0.11
C TYR A 238 4.38 7.25 0.19
N GLY A 239 4.63 8.54 0.38
CA GLY A 239 3.57 9.55 0.46
C GLY A 239 2.72 9.62 -0.81
N ALA A 240 3.36 9.65 -1.99
CA ALA A 240 2.67 9.60 -3.28
C ALA A 240 1.93 8.27 -3.48
N PHE A 241 2.50 7.16 -3.02
CA PHE A 241 1.85 5.84 -3.06
C PHE A 241 0.55 5.79 -2.23
N VAL A 242 0.55 6.35 -1.02
CA VAL A 242 -0.66 6.45 -0.18
C VAL A 242 -1.71 7.34 -0.85
N ALA A 243 -1.29 8.47 -1.40
CA ALA A 243 -2.17 9.40 -2.10
C ALA A 243 -2.83 8.74 -3.31
N ALA A 244 -2.05 8.09 -4.18
CA ALA A 244 -2.54 7.42 -5.38
C ALA A 244 -3.50 6.27 -5.06
N GLY A 245 -3.17 5.47 -4.04
CA GLY A 245 -3.94 4.28 -3.68
C GLY A 245 -5.28 4.57 -2.99
N THR A 246 -5.39 5.69 -2.25
CA THR A 246 -6.57 5.94 -1.41
C THR A 246 -7.23 7.29 -1.71
N TYR A 247 -6.45 8.33 -2.05
CA TYR A 247 -6.96 9.71 -2.09
C TYR A 247 -7.21 10.27 -3.48
N PHE A 248 -6.57 9.79 -4.55
CA PHE A 248 -6.81 10.32 -5.89
C PHE A 248 -8.29 10.18 -6.31
N ALA A 249 -8.86 8.98 -6.15
CA ALA A 249 -10.28 8.76 -6.40
C ALA A 249 -11.18 9.62 -5.50
N ARG A 250 -10.81 9.72 -4.22
CA ARG A 250 -11.56 10.53 -3.25
C ARG A 250 -11.49 12.03 -3.55
N TYR A 251 -10.37 12.52 -4.04
CA TYR A 251 -10.20 13.92 -4.43
C TYR A 251 -11.01 14.30 -5.68
N LEU A 252 -11.17 13.37 -6.63
CA LEU A 252 -12.09 13.56 -7.74
C LEU A 252 -13.54 13.70 -7.25
N GLN A 253 -13.95 12.89 -6.24
CA GLN A 253 -15.27 13.04 -5.62
C GLN A 253 -15.40 14.34 -4.83
N ALA A 254 -14.40 14.66 -4.00
CA ALA A 254 -14.45 15.79 -3.09
C ALA A 254 -14.35 17.14 -3.80
N GLY A 255 -13.55 17.23 -4.87
CA GLY A 255 -13.34 18.48 -5.61
C GLY A 255 -14.31 18.69 -6.77
N TYR A 256 -14.76 17.60 -7.40
CA TYR A 256 -15.55 17.67 -8.64
C TYR A 256 -16.86 16.90 -8.59
N GLY A 257 -17.23 16.30 -7.46
CA GLY A 257 -18.51 15.61 -7.30
C GLY A 257 -18.66 14.35 -8.15
N THR A 258 -17.58 13.69 -8.57
CA THR A 258 -17.69 12.46 -9.36
C THR A 258 -18.49 11.39 -8.64
N SER A 259 -19.27 10.59 -9.39
CA SER A 259 -20.12 9.55 -8.83
C SER A 259 -19.29 8.46 -8.11
N ALA A 260 -19.93 7.76 -7.17
CA ALA A 260 -19.30 6.66 -6.44
C ALA A 260 -18.77 5.57 -7.36
N VAL A 261 -19.53 5.22 -8.42
CA VAL A 261 -19.16 4.20 -9.40
C VAL A 261 -17.97 4.67 -10.27
N ALA A 262 -17.96 5.94 -10.71
CA ALA A 262 -16.85 6.49 -11.49
C ALA A 262 -15.55 6.50 -10.66
N ALA A 263 -15.62 6.92 -9.40
CA ALA A 263 -14.48 6.91 -8.49
C ALA A 263 -14.00 5.48 -8.20
N ALA A 264 -14.90 4.51 -7.98
CA ALA A 264 -14.55 3.12 -7.78
C ALA A 264 -13.91 2.49 -9.03
N THR A 265 -14.41 2.84 -10.23
CA THR A 265 -13.82 2.40 -11.50
C THR A 265 -12.40 2.93 -11.68
N PHE A 266 -12.19 4.24 -11.42
CA PHE A 266 -10.86 4.84 -11.41
C PHE A 266 -9.93 4.17 -10.39
N ALA A 267 -10.39 3.99 -9.15
CA ALA A 267 -9.62 3.33 -8.10
C ALA A 267 -9.24 1.88 -8.48
N THR A 268 -10.15 1.14 -9.09
CA THR A 268 -9.90 -0.21 -9.60
C THR A 268 -8.83 -0.21 -10.69
N ALA A 269 -8.86 0.76 -11.62
CA ALA A 269 -7.79 0.93 -12.60
C ALA A 269 -6.43 1.20 -11.94
N VAL A 270 -6.39 2.10 -10.93
CA VAL A 270 -5.17 2.35 -10.13
C VAL A 270 -4.67 1.08 -9.45
N ILE A 271 -5.55 0.26 -8.87
CA ILE A 271 -5.17 -1.01 -8.24
C ILE A 271 -4.57 -1.98 -9.27
N GLY A 272 -5.09 -2.00 -10.50
CA GLY A 272 -4.53 -2.78 -11.61
C GLY A 272 -3.07 -2.42 -11.93
N LEU A 273 -2.70 -1.16 -11.77
CA LEU A 273 -1.32 -0.70 -11.98
C LEU A 273 -0.31 -1.26 -10.94
N ARG A 274 -0.77 -1.88 -9.86
CA ARG A 274 0.10 -2.58 -8.89
C ARG A 274 0.88 -3.76 -9.49
N MET A 275 0.58 -4.16 -10.72
CA MET A 275 1.33 -5.18 -11.46
C MET A 275 2.56 -4.61 -12.20
N LEU A 276 2.70 -3.29 -12.34
CA LEU A 276 3.78 -2.61 -13.05
C LEU A 276 5.20 -2.76 -12.46
N PRO A 277 5.43 -3.11 -11.18
CA PRO A 277 6.77 -3.40 -10.68
C PRO A 277 7.57 -4.40 -11.52
N LEU A 278 6.90 -5.37 -12.16
CA LEU A 278 7.54 -6.29 -13.09
C LEU A 278 8.14 -5.57 -14.30
N VAL A 279 7.44 -4.55 -14.83
CA VAL A 279 7.94 -3.73 -15.94
C VAL A 279 9.15 -2.90 -15.51
N SER A 280 9.17 -2.41 -14.25
CA SER A 280 10.30 -1.65 -13.72
C SER A 280 11.60 -2.44 -13.74
N THR A 281 11.56 -3.71 -13.36
CA THR A 281 12.73 -4.59 -13.39
C THR A 281 13.29 -4.70 -14.80
N ILE A 282 12.43 -4.92 -15.81
CA ILE A 282 12.82 -5.00 -17.22
C ILE A 282 13.44 -3.68 -17.71
N LEU A 283 12.85 -2.54 -17.35
CA LEU A 283 13.35 -1.22 -17.73
C LEU A 283 14.71 -0.93 -17.08
N VAL A 284 14.87 -1.27 -15.81
CA VAL A 284 16.15 -1.12 -15.09
C VAL A 284 17.24 -1.94 -15.77
N GLU A 285 16.99 -3.20 -16.09
CA GLU A 285 18.00 -4.10 -16.66
C GLU A 285 18.33 -3.76 -18.11
N LYS A 286 17.31 -3.51 -18.96
CA LYS A 286 17.52 -3.39 -20.41
C LYS A 286 17.77 -1.96 -20.87
N VAL A 287 17.13 -0.95 -20.23
CA VAL A 287 17.16 0.44 -20.70
C VAL A 287 18.12 1.28 -19.87
N PHE A 288 17.87 1.37 -18.56
CA PHE A 288 18.61 2.28 -17.68
C PHE A 288 19.94 1.72 -17.21
N LYS A 289 20.08 0.39 -17.14
CA LYS A 289 21.26 -0.33 -16.63
C LYS A 289 21.72 0.15 -15.24
N SER A 290 20.79 0.78 -14.48
CA SER A 290 21.02 1.29 -13.15
C SER A 290 19.68 1.62 -12.48
N THR A 291 19.42 1.00 -11.34
CA THR A 291 18.21 1.25 -10.54
C THR A 291 18.10 2.71 -10.14
N VAL A 292 19.19 3.31 -9.67
CA VAL A 292 19.18 4.69 -9.17
C VAL A 292 18.93 5.71 -10.29
N LYS A 293 19.46 5.47 -11.51
CA LYS A 293 19.17 6.33 -12.69
C LYS A 293 17.70 6.21 -13.09
N PHE A 294 17.16 5.00 -13.10
CA PHE A 294 15.73 4.77 -13.34
C PHE A 294 14.86 5.52 -12.32
N MET A 295 15.14 5.34 -11.02
CA MET A 295 14.42 6.02 -9.95
C MET A 295 14.43 7.53 -10.16
N ARG A 296 15.61 8.14 -10.32
CA ARG A 296 15.72 9.59 -10.54
C ARG A 296 14.85 10.07 -11.71
N THR A 297 14.87 9.36 -12.83
CA THR A 297 14.09 9.74 -14.02
C THR A 297 12.60 9.65 -13.78
N MET A 298 12.15 8.56 -13.13
CA MET A 298 10.74 8.37 -12.80
C MET A 298 10.25 9.34 -11.72
N GLU A 299 11.09 9.70 -10.77
CA GLU A 299 10.77 10.68 -9.70
C GLU A 299 10.59 12.09 -10.27
N VAL A 300 11.42 12.49 -11.24
CA VAL A 300 11.24 13.76 -11.97
C VAL A 300 9.94 13.72 -12.80
N LEU A 301 9.70 12.62 -13.52
CA LEU A 301 8.45 12.44 -14.26
C LEU A 301 7.23 12.52 -13.35
N LEU A 302 7.28 11.86 -12.19
CA LEU A 302 6.20 11.92 -11.20
C LEU A 302 5.96 13.36 -10.72
N ALA A 303 7.01 14.11 -10.42
CA ALA A 303 6.88 15.52 -10.01
C ALA A 303 6.20 16.36 -11.10
N VAL A 304 6.59 16.20 -12.36
CA VAL A 304 5.98 16.91 -13.50
C VAL A 304 4.50 16.56 -13.62
N LEU A 305 4.13 15.28 -13.52
CA LEU A 305 2.73 14.84 -13.58
C LEU A 305 1.91 15.41 -12.41
N LEU A 306 2.45 15.42 -11.20
CA LEU A 306 1.77 15.96 -10.01
C LEU A 306 1.59 17.48 -10.11
N ILE A 307 2.56 18.22 -10.67
CA ILE A 307 2.44 19.65 -10.96
C ILE A 307 1.35 19.89 -12.02
N ALA A 308 1.32 19.10 -13.09
CA ALA A 308 0.29 19.22 -14.13
C ALA A 308 -1.12 18.99 -13.56
N ILE A 309 -1.29 17.98 -12.68
CA ILE A 309 -2.53 17.75 -11.95
C ILE A 309 -2.89 18.96 -11.09
N ALA A 310 -1.94 19.48 -10.32
CA ALA A 310 -2.15 20.65 -9.46
C ALA A 310 -2.58 21.89 -10.27
N CYS A 311 -1.95 22.14 -11.42
CA CYS A 311 -2.33 23.24 -12.31
C CYS A 311 -3.79 23.15 -12.74
N ILE A 312 -4.29 21.93 -13.06
CA ILE A 312 -5.69 21.74 -13.42
C ILE A 312 -6.60 22.03 -12.21
N PHE A 313 -6.24 21.58 -11.01
CA PHE A 313 -7.00 21.86 -9.80
C PHE A 313 -7.03 23.36 -9.46
N PHE A 314 -5.97 24.13 -9.77
CA PHE A 314 -5.93 25.58 -9.56
C PHE A 314 -6.65 26.38 -10.64
N THR A 315 -6.81 25.84 -11.84
CA THR A 315 -7.42 26.60 -12.97
C THR A 315 -8.85 26.20 -13.27
N ASN A 316 -9.31 25.05 -12.80
CA ASN A 316 -10.66 24.54 -13.05
C ASN A 316 -11.32 24.24 -11.70
N HIS A 317 -11.71 25.29 -11.01
CA HIS A 317 -12.46 25.19 -9.75
C HIS A 317 -13.95 25.44 -10.02
N PRO A 318 -14.79 24.44 -9.76
CA PRO A 318 -16.20 24.72 -9.58
C PRO A 318 -16.34 25.64 -8.37
N ALA A 319 -17.35 26.52 -8.39
CA ALA A 319 -17.66 27.30 -7.21
C ALA A 319 -17.85 26.35 -6.03
N VAL A 320 -17.10 26.55 -4.95
CA VAL A 320 -17.32 25.81 -3.69
C VAL A 320 -18.72 26.18 -3.21
N SER A 321 -19.65 25.27 -3.32
CA SER A 321 -21.05 25.47 -3.02
C SER A 321 -21.62 24.26 -2.32
N GLU A 322 -22.65 24.46 -1.54
CA GLU A 322 -23.40 23.40 -0.90
C GLU A 322 -24.40 22.81 -1.88
N TYR A 323 -24.41 21.48 -2.00
CA TYR A 323 -25.39 20.76 -2.79
C TYR A 323 -26.22 19.86 -1.90
N PRO A 324 -27.54 19.79 -2.11
CA PRO A 324 -28.35 18.76 -1.48
C PRO A 324 -27.83 17.36 -1.83
N ALA A 325 -27.95 16.43 -0.93
CA ALA A 325 -27.50 15.06 -1.16
C ALA A 325 -28.11 14.49 -2.46
N GLY A 326 -27.26 13.95 -3.32
CA GLY A 326 -27.66 13.38 -4.61
C GLY A 326 -27.99 14.38 -5.71
N GLN A 327 -27.77 15.69 -5.50
CA GLN A 327 -28.04 16.75 -6.49
C GLN A 327 -26.78 17.48 -6.97
N VAL A 328 -25.59 16.86 -6.81
CA VAL A 328 -24.35 17.41 -7.36
C VAL A 328 -24.44 17.35 -8.90
N PRO A 329 -24.30 18.47 -9.63
CA PRO A 329 -24.38 18.48 -11.08
C PRO A 329 -23.31 17.59 -11.73
N GLU A 330 -23.71 16.79 -12.73
CA GLU A 330 -22.79 15.92 -13.47
C GLU A 330 -21.84 16.68 -14.39
N ASP A 331 -22.22 17.89 -14.80
CA ASP A 331 -21.49 18.76 -15.70
C ASP A 331 -20.69 19.87 -15.01
N LEU A 332 -20.43 19.70 -13.73
CA LEU A 332 -19.72 20.68 -12.90
C LEU A 332 -18.33 21.05 -13.47
N ILE A 333 -17.72 20.13 -14.18
CA ILE A 333 -16.46 20.32 -14.89
C ILE A 333 -16.56 19.75 -16.30
N SER A 334 -15.84 20.34 -17.25
CA SER A 334 -15.84 19.82 -18.62
C SER A 334 -15.34 18.39 -18.67
N GLN A 335 -16.00 17.54 -19.46
CA GLN A 335 -15.61 16.14 -19.64
C GLN A 335 -14.14 16.01 -20.12
N ALA A 336 -13.67 16.92 -20.97
CA ALA A 336 -12.29 16.94 -21.44
C ALA A 336 -11.30 17.15 -20.28
N THR A 337 -11.59 18.08 -19.36
CA THR A 337 -10.76 18.33 -18.17
C THR A 337 -10.76 17.14 -17.24
N LEU A 338 -11.93 16.53 -16.99
CA LEU A 338 -12.07 15.36 -16.14
C LEU A 338 -11.27 14.17 -16.68
N TRP A 339 -11.38 13.87 -17.99
CA TRP A 339 -10.60 12.81 -18.61
C TRP A 339 -9.09 13.10 -18.59
N THR A 340 -8.69 14.34 -18.76
CA THR A 340 -7.28 14.76 -18.65
C THR A 340 -6.76 14.50 -17.25
N LEU A 341 -7.52 14.86 -16.20
CA LEU A 341 -7.18 14.56 -14.81
C LEU A 341 -7.05 13.05 -14.57
N VAL A 342 -8.02 12.26 -15.03
CA VAL A 342 -8.01 10.80 -14.89
C VAL A 342 -6.74 10.21 -15.52
N VAL A 343 -6.40 10.62 -16.74
CA VAL A 343 -5.19 10.12 -17.43
C VAL A 343 -3.92 10.53 -16.68
N LEU A 344 -3.80 11.79 -16.27
CA LEU A 344 -2.62 12.27 -15.53
C LEU A 344 -2.48 11.54 -14.18
N MET A 345 -3.57 11.34 -13.46
CA MET A 345 -3.57 10.61 -12.18
C MET A 345 -3.23 9.12 -12.38
N LEU A 346 -3.69 8.48 -13.45
CA LEU A 346 -3.30 7.10 -13.79
C LEU A 346 -1.81 7.02 -14.13
N LEU A 347 -1.28 7.97 -14.91
CA LEU A 347 0.16 8.04 -15.23
C LEU A 347 1.01 8.29 -13.98
N ALA A 348 0.58 9.19 -13.08
CA ALA A 348 1.25 9.42 -11.81
C ALA A 348 1.23 8.18 -10.90
N SER A 349 0.10 7.48 -10.85
CA SER A 349 -0.04 6.22 -10.13
C SER A 349 0.86 5.14 -10.71
N ALA A 350 0.89 4.96 -12.04
CA ALA A 350 1.75 4.02 -12.74
C ALA A 350 3.22 4.29 -12.44
N THR A 351 3.64 5.56 -12.54
CA THR A 351 5.02 5.98 -12.24
C THR A 351 5.37 5.67 -10.77
N THR A 352 4.47 5.96 -9.84
CA THR A 352 4.66 5.67 -8.41
C THR A 352 4.82 4.17 -8.15
N PHE A 353 3.99 3.31 -8.76
CA PHE A 353 4.10 1.86 -8.59
C PHE A 353 5.38 1.30 -9.24
N MET A 354 5.82 1.88 -10.35
CA MET A 354 7.07 1.50 -10.99
C MET A 354 8.29 1.82 -10.11
N ILE A 355 8.33 3.01 -9.48
CA ILE A 355 9.39 3.37 -8.53
C ILE A 355 9.36 2.43 -7.32
N ARG A 356 8.15 2.17 -6.78
CA ARG A 356 7.97 1.30 -5.63
C ARG A 356 8.51 -0.11 -5.83
N GLY A 357 8.50 -0.63 -7.06
CA GLY A 357 9.04 -1.94 -7.39
C GLY A 357 10.54 -2.09 -7.13
N VAL A 358 11.27 -0.98 -7.09
CA VAL A 358 12.74 -1.00 -7.05
C VAL A 358 13.37 -0.10 -5.98
N TYR A 359 12.61 0.72 -5.24
CA TYR A 359 13.14 1.76 -4.36
C TYR A 359 13.96 1.24 -3.15
N TYR A 360 13.89 -0.04 -2.82
CA TYR A 360 14.77 -0.67 -1.83
C TYR A 360 16.04 -1.29 -2.43
N ALA A 361 16.09 -1.49 -3.73
CA ALA A 361 17.25 -2.12 -4.38
C ALA A 361 18.59 -1.38 -4.15
N PRO A 362 18.65 -0.03 -4.04
CA PRO A 362 19.89 0.66 -3.75
C PRO A 362 20.59 0.18 -2.49
N ILE A 363 19.87 -0.21 -1.43
CA ILE A 363 20.47 -0.72 -0.18
C ILE A 363 21.36 -1.94 -0.45
N GLY A 364 20.94 -2.84 -1.35
CA GLY A 364 21.73 -3.99 -1.75
C GLY A 364 22.88 -3.63 -2.71
N GLU A 365 22.68 -2.65 -3.59
CA GLU A 365 23.65 -2.28 -4.63
C GLU A 365 24.87 -1.53 -4.09
N PHE A 366 24.79 -0.89 -2.92
CA PHE A 366 25.90 -0.13 -2.31
C PHE A 366 26.86 -0.96 -1.46
N GLY A 367 26.77 -2.29 -1.54
CA GLY A 367 27.77 -3.18 -0.93
C GLY A 367 27.74 -3.21 0.59
N ILE A 368 26.60 -2.94 1.20
CA ILE A 368 26.39 -3.13 2.64
C ILE A 368 26.67 -4.60 2.96
N ALA A 369 27.50 -4.85 3.97
CA ALA A 369 27.87 -6.21 4.37
C ALA A 369 26.63 -7.07 4.61
N LYS A 370 26.61 -8.31 4.13
CA LYS A 370 25.45 -9.24 4.24
C LYS A 370 24.88 -9.31 5.65
N LYS A 371 25.76 -9.29 6.69
CA LYS A 371 25.35 -9.28 8.10
C LYS A 371 24.58 -8.03 8.52
N GLN A 372 24.74 -6.92 7.81
CA GLN A 372 24.13 -5.63 8.11
C GLN A 372 22.94 -5.29 7.18
N ALA A 373 22.79 -6.04 6.09
CA ALA A 373 21.77 -5.76 5.08
C ALA A 373 20.34 -5.80 5.64
N SER A 374 20.04 -6.75 6.52
CA SER A 374 18.73 -6.84 7.19
C SER A 374 18.47 -5.64 8.09
N SER A 375 19.44 -5.23 8.91
CA SER A 375 19.32 -4.05 9.78
C SER A 375 19.18 -2.76 8.98
N ALA A 376 19.93 -2.61 7.88
CA ALA A 376 19.85 -1.46 6.97
C ALA A 376 18.48 -1.39 6.29
N MET A 377 17.94 -2.51 5.84
CA MET A 377 16.62 -2.60 5.26
C MET A 377 15.54 -2.24 6.30
N SER A 378 15.62 -2.79 7.52
CA SER A 378 14.68 -2.50 8.61
C SER A 378 14.68 -1.01 8.97
N PHE A 379 15.85 -0.38 9.04
CA PHE A 379 15.98 1.05 9.31
C PHE A 379 15.36 1.90 8.19
N ALA A 380 15.68 1.60 6.93
CA ALA A 380 15.12 2.31 5.78
C ALA A 380 13.59 2.11 5.67
N ILE A 381 13.07 0.92 5.99
CA ILE A 381 11.64 0.65 6.06
C ILE A 381 10.99 1.51 7.16
N THR A 382 11.60 1.59 8.34
CA THR A 382 11.05 2.38 9.45
C THR A 382 10.87 3.85 9.05
N ILE A 383 11.88 4.48 8.44
CA ILE A 383 11.77 5.84 7.92
C ILE A 383 10.78 5.91 6.76
N GLY A 384 10.90 4.99 5.81
CA GLY A 384 10.11 4.96 4.58
C GLY A 384 8.60 4.79 4.81
N TYR A 385 8.17 4.17 5.91
CA TYR A 385 6.76 3.97 6.24
C TYR A 385 6.16 5.05 7.16
N ILE A 386 6.93 6.05 7.59
CA ILE A 386 6.37 7.21 8.31
C ILE A 386 5.20 7.87 7.55
N PRO A 387 5.21 8.00 6.21
CA PRO A 387 4.06 8.53 5.48
C PRO A 387 2.81 7.64 5.57
N ALA A 388 2.92 6.35 5.86
CA ALA A 388 1.75 5.52 6.14
C ALA A 388 1.01 5.98 7.42
N LEU A 389 1.73 6.61 8.34
CA LEU A 389 1.16 7.23 9.54
C LEU A 389 0.66 8.66 9.24
N LEU A 390 1.44 9.48 8.58
CA LEU A 390 1.17 10.91 8.45
C LEU A 390 0.25 11.25 7.27
N ALA A 391 0.48 10.65 6.10
CA ALA A 391 -0.24 11.04 4.88
C ALA A 391 -1.76 10.83 4.98
N PRO A 392 -2.31 9.74 5.54
CA PRO A 392 -3.76 9.60 5.67
C PRO A 392 -4.38 10.67 6.57
N ILE A 393 -3.71 11.07 7.65
CA ILE A 393 -4.18 12.15 8.51
C ILE A 393 -4.19 13.47 7.75
N VAL A 394 -3.09 13.81 7.09
CA VAL A 394 -2.99 15.08 6.35
C VAL A 394 -4.00 15.12 5.21
N LEU A 395 -3.98 14.12 4.33
CA LEU A 395 -4.78 14.10 3.10
C LEU A 395 -6.30 13.97 3.39
N GLY A 396 -6.67 13.23 4.43
CA GLY A 396 -8.06 13.08 4.84
C GLY A 396 -8.65 14.36 5.44
N ASN A 397 -7.85 15.11 6.22
CA ASN A 397 -8.28 16.37 6.83
C ASN A 397 -8.36 17.55 5.83
N LEU A 398 -7.86 17.40 4.61
CA LEU A 398 -8.06 18.40 3.55
C LEU A 398 -9.47 18.34 2.95
N ILE A 399 -10.23 17.29 3.21
CA ILE A 399 -11.57 17.09 2.65
C ILE A 399 -12.61 17.73 3.57
N THR A 400 -13.40 18.65 3.02
CA THR A 400 -14.48 19.31 3.75
C THR A 400 -15.59 18.30 4.07
N PRO A 401 -16.01 18.17 5.34
CA PRO A 401 -17.07 17.24 5.72
C PRO A 401 -18.44 17.73 5.23
N SER A 402 -19.29 16.80 4.80
CA SER A 402 -20.69 17.07 4.46
C SER A 402 -21.53 17.38 5.72
N VAL A 403 -22.55 18.21 5.57
CA VAL A 403 -23.51 18.53 6.63
C VAL A 403 -24.48 17.36 6.82
N LYS A 404 -24.69 16.95 8.08
CA LYS A 404 -25.61 15.87 8.44
C LYS A 404 -26.75 16.40 9.31
N ASP A 405 -27.94 15.78 9.19
CA ASP A 405 -29.09 16.04 10.07
C ASP A 405 -28.92 15.37 11.45
N ALA A 406 -29.88 15.57 12.33
CA ALA A 406 -29.90 14.96 13.67
C ALA A 406 -29.96 13.42 13.65
N ASN A 407 -30.37 12.82 12.52
CA ASN A 407 -30.46 11.38 12.33
C ASN A 407 -29.17 10.82 11.68
N GLY A 408 -28.17 11.67 11.35
CA GLY A 408 -26.92 11.29 10.73
C GLY A 408 -26.98 11.18 9.20
N ASN A 409 -28.11 11.54 8.56
CA ASN A 409 -28.22 11.55 7.10
C ASN A 409 -27.53 12.78 6.51
N VAL A 410 -26.86 12.62 5.36
CA VAL A 410 -26.25 13.74 4.64
C VAL A 410 -27.38 14.60 4.05
N VAL A 411 -27.50 15.84 4.52
CA VAL A 411 -28.46 16.81 4.05
C VAL A 411 -27.87 17.62 2.90
N THR A 412 -26.61 18.00 3.05
CA THR A 412 -25.90 18.83 2.08
C THR A 412 -24.49 18.29 1.88
N GLU A 413 -24.10 18.06 0.63
CA GLU A 413 -22.70 17.77 0.28
C GLU A 413 -21.97 19.08 0.03
N ILE A 414 -20.80 19.23 0.66
CA ILE A 414 -19.92 20.36 0.46
C ILE A 414 -18.74 19.88 -0.37
N LEU A 415 -18.53 20.52 -1.51
CA LEU A 415 -17.33 20.28 -2.31
C LEU A 415 -16.12 20.96 -1.64
N THR A 416 -15.03 20.21 -1.56
CA THR A 416 -13.77 20.76 -1.08
C THR A 416 -13.18 21.70 -2.11
N SER A 417 -12.58 22.83 -1.67
CA SER A 417 -11.85 23.73 -2.57
C SER A 417 -10.80 22.96 -3.37
N THR A 418 -10.89 23.05 -4.68
CA THR A 418 -9.92 22.42 -5.58
C THR A 418 -8.52 23.01 -5.39
N GLU A 419 -8.41 24.28 -4.93
CA GLU A 419 -7.12 24.91 -4.60
C GLU A 419 -6.43 24.20 -3.43
N ILE A 420 -7.18 23.81 -2.37
CA ILE A 420 -6.64 23.05 -1.25
C ILE A 420 -6.14 21.67 -1.72
N LEU A 421 -6.92 21.01 -2.58
CA LEU A 421 -6.53 19.72 -3.15
C LEU A 421 -5.33 19.87 -4.10
N GLY A 422 -5.31 20.95 -4.90
CA GLY A 422 -4.17 21.31 -5.75
C GLY A 422 -2.88 21.52 -4.95
N ALA A 423 -2.98 22.20 -3.81
CA ALA A 423 -1.85 22.39 -2.90
C ALA A 423 -1.30 21.05 -2.36
N ALA A 424 -2.17 20.05 -2.11
CA ALA A 424 -1.73 18.70 -1.74
C ALA A 424 -0.89 18.05 -2.85
N PHE A 425 -1.30 18.19 -4.12
CA PHE A 425 -0.51 17.70 -5.25
C PHE A 425 0.84 18.42 -5.39
N ILE A 426 0.90 19.72 -5.12
CA ILE A 426 2.19 20.45 -5.05
C ILE A 426 3.06 19.89 -3.93
N GLY A 427 2.51 19.64 -2.74
CA GLY A 427 3.25 18.99 -1.65
C GLY A 427 3.85 17.64 -2.04
N LEU A 428 3.06 16.80 -2.72
CA LEU A 428 3.53 15.52 -3.25
C LEU A 428 4.59 15.68 -4.36
N ALA A 429 4.47 16.71 -5.21
CA ALA A 429 5.47 17.02 -6.23
C ALA A 429 6.78 17.45 -5.61
N VAL A 430 6.76 18.28 -4.57
CA VAL A 430 7.96 18.68 -3.80
C VAL A 430 8.63 17.44 -3.20
N LEU A 431 7.89 16.55 -2.57
CA LEU A 431 8.43 15.27 -2.05
C LEU A 431 9.07 14.44 -3.18
N SER A 432 8.43 14.37 -4.35
CA SER A 432 8.97 13.64 -5.50
C SER A 432 10.28 14.27 -6.03
N LEU A 433 10.40 15.60 -6.02
CA LEU A 433 11.65 16.30 -6.35
C LEU A 433 12.73 16.05 -5.31
N VAL A 434 12.38 16.03 -4.01
CA VAL A 434 13.33 15.65 -2.94
C VAL A 434 13.83 14.22 -3.17
N ALA A 435 12.95 13.29 -3.52
CA ALA A 435 13.34 11.93 -3.88
C ALA A 435 14.32 11.92 -5.08
N ALA A 436 14.04 12.70 -6.12
CA ALA A 436 14.92 12.82 -7.30
C ALA A 436 16.31 13.36 -6.93
N VAL A 437 16.38 14.32 -6.02
CA VAL A 437 17.66 14.82 -5.46
C VAL A 437 18.39 13.71 -4.70
N MET A 438 17.68 12.94 -3.84
CA MET A 438 18.27 11.80 -3.13
C MET A 438 18.81 10.75 -4.11
N SER A 439 18.05 10.42 -5.15
CA SER A 439 18.49 9.52 -6.22
C SER A 439 19.69 10.09 -7.00
N HIS A 440 19.73 11.39 -7.25
CA HIS A 440 20.89 12.04 -7.87
C HIS A 440 22.16 11.91 -7.02
N VAL A 441 22.05 12.14 -5.70
CA VAL A 441 23.14 11.94 -4.74
C VAL A 441 23.61 10.49 -4.75
N MET A 442 22.69 9.52 -4.75
CA MET A 442 23.04 8.10 -4.85
C MET A 442 23.79 7.77 -6.16
N VAL A 443 23.43 8.37 -7.31
CA VAL A 443 24.18 8.20 -8.56
C VAL A 443 25.63 8.66 -8.42
N GLY A 444 25.84 9.83 -7.78
CA GLY A 444 27.18 10.37 -7.50
C GLY A 444 28.01 9.47 -6.57
N MET A 445 27.39 8.97 -5.50
CA MET A 445 28.04 8.02 -4.58
C MET A 445 28.44 6.73 -5.27
N LYS A 446 27.59 6.15 -6.10
CA LYS A 446 27.86 4.91 -6.83
C LYS A 446 29.04 5.09 -7.81
N ARG A 447 29.12 6.23 -8.48
CA ARG A 447 30.23 6.55 -9.38
C ARG A 447 31.56 6.62 -8.63
N ARG A 448 31.64 7.33 -7.51
CA ARG A 448 32.85 7.43 -6.66
C ARG A 448 33.30 6.06 -6.14
N HIS A 449 32.34 5.22 -5.72
CA HIS A 449 32.65 3.86 -5.27
C HIS A 449 33.20 2.96 -6.38
N SER A 450 32.75 3.16 -7.60
CA SER A 450 33.21 2.44 -8.78
C SER A 450 34.61 2.90 -9.21
N GLU A 451 34.87 4.20 -9.18
CA GLU A 451 36.19 4.80 -9.46
C GLU A 451 37.24 4.32 -8.44
N ALA A 452 36.92 4.36 -7.13
CA ALA A 452 37.79 3.86 -6.08
C ALA A 452 38.12 2.35 -6.17
N LYS A 453 37.30 1.55 -6.81
CA LYS A 453 37.57 0.12 -7.07
C LYS A 453 38.36 -0.13 -8.34
N ALA A 454 38.41 0.82 -9.25
CA ALA A 454 39.19 0.72 -10.49
C ALA A 454 40.65 1.15 -10.32
N ASP A 455 40.92 1.90 -9.24
CA ASP A 455 42.26 2.38 -8.89
C ASP A 455 43.05 1.37 -8.01
N PHE A 456 42.46 0.21 -7.68
CA PHE A 456 43.10 -0.92 -7.02
C PHE A 456 43.12 -2.16 -7.93
#